data_5db794f9b4c304cbf1d4c6481c3a5776
#
_entry.id   5db794f9b4c304cbf1d4c6481c3a5776
#
_cell.length_a   1.000
_cell.length_b   1.000
_cell.length_c   1.000
_cell.angle_alpha   90.00
_cell.angle_beta   90.00
_cell.angle_gamma   90.00
#
_symmetry.space_group_name_H-M   'P 1'
#
loop_
_entity.id
_entity.type
_entity.pdbx_description
1 polymer ?
#
loop_
_entity_poly.entity_id
_entity_poly.type
_entity_poly.pdbx_seq_one_letter_code
_entity_poly.pdbx_strand_id
1 'polypeptide(L)'
;QKSRWKKLLSNVASLSATLGFAGASVVLKADTHHSDTTGLLDFDLPETLLSMARELKDQTPSAGVGIFIDEIQDLDHEMLDILLTTQHEAGQKELPFYIFGAGLPSVPTKLGEIKTYVERLFSYHPLERLNDDQTRLAYADPIAKNGGSITQDALAELVDQSHGYPYFIQQFGRDAWDCASAGNITQDDVRVGVTLGWEELNRGFYMTRWNRATESEKHYLVAIADLMSEEEGDSVPVSEVSSRMKSITTSLSARRASLIEKGVLYSPAYGRIAFTVPGMDRFIKRSAQ
;
A
#
# COMPACT_ATOMS: atom_id res chain seq x y z
N GLN A 1 -2.61 -37.97 9.61
CA GLN A 1 -2.06 -36.59 9.63
C GLN A 1 -2.65 -35.68 8.55
N LYS A 2 -2.60 -36.06 7.25
CA LYS A 2 -3.25 -35.29 6.15
C LYS A 2 -4.75 -35.02 6.35
N SER A 3 -5.47 -35.86 7.09
CA SER A 3 -6.89 -35.73 7.37
C SER A 3 -7.20 -34.59 8.37
N ARG A 4 -6.31 -34.33 9.32
CA ARG A 4 -6.49 -33.31 10.36
C ARG A 4 -6.29 -31.88 9.78
N TRP A 5 -5.28 -31.72 8.91
CA TRP A 5 -5.07 -30.48 8.15
C TRP A 5 -6.23 -30.17 7.20
N LYS A 6 -6.78 -31.18 6.50
CA LYS A 6 -7.97 -31.00 5.66
C LYS A 6 -9.18 -30.55 6.47
N LYS A 7 -9.33 -31.02 7.71
CA LYS A 7 -10.44 -30.66 8.59
C LYS A 7 -10.27 -29.24 9.16
N LEU A 8 -9.03 -28.83 9.48
CA LEU A 8 -8.70 -27.44 9.88
C LEU A 8 -8.93 -26.46 8.71
N LEU A 9 -8.48 -26.81 7.51
CA LEU A 9 -8.66 -25.98 6.30
C LEU A 9 -10.13 -25.96 5.79
N SER A 10 -10.92 -27.03 6.00
CA SER A 10 -12.33 -27.07 5.58
C SER A 10 -13.24 -26.23 6.48
N ASN A 11 -12.83 -25.97 7.71
CA ASN A 11 -13.57 -25.11 8.63
C ASN A 11 -13.29 -23.63 8.41
N VAL A 12 -12.28 -23.28 7.58
CA VAL A 12 -11.92 -21.91 7.17
C VAL A 12 -12.45 -21.67 5.75
N ALA A 13 -13.73 -21.93 5.53
CA ALA A 13 -14.36 -21.95 4.20
C ALA A 13 -14.41 -20.59 3.47
N SER A 14 -14.06 -19.48 4.16
CA SER A 14 -13.94 -18.14 3.58
C SER A 14 -12.49 -17.71 3.29
N LEU A 15 -11.51 -18.59 3.54
CA LEU A 15 -10.09 -18.30 3.39
C LEU A 15 -9.54 -19.06 2.18
N SER A 16 -9.05 -18.35 1.17
CA SER A 16 -8.33 -18.96 0.04
C SER A 16 -6.91 -19.31 0.49
N ALA A 17 -6.60 -20.59 0.64
CA ALA A 17 -5.26 -21.07 0.95
C ALA A 17 -4.55 -21.52 -0.33
N THR A 18 -3.40 -20.94 -0.62
CA THR A 18 -2.51 -21.39 -1.69
C THR A 18 -1.32 -22.13 -1.09
N LEU A 19 -1.20 -23.43 -1.38
CA LEU A 19 -0.08 -24.26 -0.94
C LEU A 19 1.01 -24.22 -2.03
N GLY A 20 2.15 -23.59 -1.73
CA GLY A 20 3.33 -23.60 -2.60
C GLY A 20 4.25 -24.80 -2.29
N PHE A 21 4.93 -25.35 -3.30
CA PHE A 21 5.68 -26.61 -3.26
C PHE A 21 7.03 -26.59 -2.49
N ALA A 22 7.46 -25.44 -1.94
CA ALA A 22 8.74 -25.33 -1.21
C ALA A 22 8.60 -24.79 0.22
N GLY A 23 7.40 -24.69 0.72
CA GLY A 23 7.02 -24.24 2.05
C GLY A 23 5.52 -23.98 2.01
N ALA A 24 4.76 -24.50 2.99
CA ALA A 24 3.33 -24.23 3.02
C ALA A 24 3.12 -22.74 3.31
N SER A 25 2.82 -21.95 2.28
CA SER A 25 2.34 -20.58 2.45
C SER A 25 0.81 -20.59 2.44
N VAL A 26 0.19 -20.11 3.50
CA VAL A 26 -1.25 -19.88 3.55
C VAL A 26 -1.47 -18.42 3.25
N VAL A 27 -2.05 -18.12 2.10
CA VAL A 27 -2.48 -16.76 1.73
C VAL A 27 -3.94 -16.63 2.15
N LEU A 28 -4.19 -15.83 3.17
CA LEU A 28 -5.53 -15.48 3.61
C LEU A 28 -5.98 -14.25 2.79
N LYS A 29 -6.95 -14.42 1.89
CA LYS A 29 -7.66 -13.31 1.28
C LYS A 29 -8.97 -13.12 2.05
N ALA A 30 -9.08 -12.01 2.76
CA ALA A 30 -10.35 -11.55 3.27
C ALA A 30 -11.05 -10.79 2.12
N ASP A 31 -12.11 -11.38 1.56
CA ASP A 31 -13.01 -10.64 0.67
C ASP A 31 -13.87 -9.71 1.54
N THR A 32 -13.59 -8.41 1.50
CA THR A 32 -14.31 -7.36 2.24
C THR A 32 -15.69 -7.02 1.69
N HIS A 33 -16.27 -7.85 0.83
CA HIS A 33 -17.67 -7.73 0.43
C HIS A 33 -18.57 -8.41 1.45
N HIS A 34 -19.18 -7.59 2.30
CA HIS A 34 -20.38 -7.85 3.11
C HIS A 34 -20.95 -9.27 2.98
N SER A 35 -20.46 -10.18 3.78
CA SER A 35 -21.19 -11.38 4.15
C SER A 35 -20.96 -11.61 5.63
N ASP A 36 -22.05 -11.73 6.36
CA ASP A 36 -22.18 -11.97 7.77
C ASP A 36 -20.93 -12.57 8.44
N THR A 37 -20.19 -11.73 9.14
CA THR A 37 -19.08 -12.10 10.05
C THR A 37 -19.53 -13.02 11.19
N THR A 38 -20.81 -13.25 11.37
CA THR A 38 -21.40 -14.14 12.37
C THR A 38 -20.95 -15.60 12.27
N GLY A 39 -20.53 -16.08 11.09
CA GLY A 39 -20.00 -17.44 10.92
C GLY A 39 -18.54 -17.64 11.34
N LEU A 40 -17.76 -16.55 11.47
CA LEU A 40 -16.35 -16.60 11.94
C LEU A 40 -16.24 -16.51 13.46
N LEU A 41 -17.25 -15.97 14.14
CA LEU A 41 -17.27 -15.80 15.61
C LEU A 41 -17.57 -17.11 16.36
N ASP A 42 -18.13 -18.13 15.70
CA ASP A 42 -18.27 -19.49 16.26
C ASP A 42 -16.97 -20.31 16.16
N PHE A 43 -15.91 -19.75 15.57
CA PHE A 43 -14.62 -20.40 15.39
C PHE A 43 -13.56 -19.66 16.21
N ASP A 44 -12.92 -20.36 17.14
CA ASP A 44 -11.80 -19.81 17.93
C ASP A 44 -10.56 -19.66 17.03
N LEU A 45 -10.53 -18.55 16.25
CA LEU A 45 -9.43 -18.25 15.34
C LEU A 45 -8.07 -18.17 16.06
N PRO A 46 -7.94 -17.47 17.21
CA PRO A 46 -6.70 -17.47 18.00
C PRO A 46 -6.20 -18.88 18.32
N GLU A 47 -7.03 -19.72 18.96
CA GLU A 47 -6.59 -21.07 19.36
C GLU A 47 -6.27 -21.94 18.14
N THR A 48 -6.96 -21.76 17.01
CA THR A 48 -6.63 -22.47 15.77
C THR A 48 -5.25 -22.08 15.25
N LEU A 49 -4.95 -20.78 15.17
CA LEU A 49 -3.65 -20.29 14.69
C LEU A 49 -2.52 -20.71 15.62
N LEU A 50 -2.72 -20.64 16.95
CA LEU A 50 -1.75 -21.05 17.94
C LEU A 50 -1.53 -22.59 17.91
N SER A 51 -2.58 -23.37 17.71
CA SER A 51 -2.46 -24.83 17.59
C SER A 51 -1.69 -25.25 16.34
N MET A 52 -1.91 -24.53 15.21
CA MET A 52 -1.12 -24.73 13.98
C MET A 52 0.36 -24.44 14.21
N ALA A 53 0.67 -23.31 14.85
CA ALA A 53 2.06 -22.93 15.15
C ALA A 53 2.73 -23.93 16.10
N ARG A 54 2.00 -24.44 17.09
CA ARG A 54 2.48 -25.47 18.05
C ARG A 54 2.77 -26.78 17.32
N GLU A 55 1.85 -27.25 16.48
CA GLU A 55 2.05 -28.49 15.72
C GLU A 55 3.22 -28.39 14.73
N LEU A 56 3.40 -27.25 14.09
CA LEU A 56 4.55 -27.00 13.21
C LEU A 56 5.88 -27.01 13.98
N LYS A 57 5.94 -26.34 15.14
CA LYS A 57 7.13 -26.32 16.00
C LYS A 57 7.58 -27.74 16.39
N ASP A 58 6.61 -28.61 16.69
CA ASP A 58 6.89 -30.00 17.12
C ASP A 58 7.33 -30.88 15.94
N GLN A 59 6.78 -30.68 14.75
CA GLN A 59 7.06 -31.52 13.57
C GLN A 59 8.25 -31.04 12.76
N THR A 60 8.44 -29.74 12.63
CA THR A 60 9.45 -29.11 11.78
C THR A 60 9.97 -27.85 12.46
N PRO A 61 11.02 -27.95 13.29
CA PRO A 61 11.51 -26.82 14.10
C PRO A 61 11.92 -25.57 13.32
N SER A 62 12.19 -25.71 12.00
CA SER A 62 12.54 -24.60 11.10
C SER A 62 11.33 -23.99 10.38
N ALA A 63 10.11 -24.49 10.61
CA ALA A 63 8.88 -23.98 10.00
C ALA A 63 8.10 -23.09 10.96
N GLY A 64 7.25 -22.23 10.40
CA GLY A 64 6.36 -21.35 11.15
C GLY A 64 5.09 -21.01 10.38
N VAL A 65 4.15 -20.40 11.08
CA VAL A 65 2.94 -19.82 10.49
C VAL A 65 3.21 -18.35 10.17
N GLY A 66 3.05 -17.95 8.92
CA GLY A 66 3.11 -16.54 8.48
C GLY A 66 1.76 -16.09 7.96
N ILE A 67 1.24 -14.97 8.45
CA ILE A 67 0.07 -14.30 7.93
C ILE A 67 0.53 -13.04 7.20
N PHE A 68 0.14 -12.91 5.93
CA PHE A 68 0.45 -11.75 5.10
C PHE A 68 -0.84 -10.98 4.86
N ILE A 69 -0.85 -9.71 5.24
CA ILE A 69 -2.03 -8.84 5.18
C ILE A 69 -1.66 -7.61 4.36
N ASP A 70 -2.32 -7.45 3.22
CA ASP A 70 -2.26 -6.20 2.45
C ASP A 70 -3.36 -5.25 2.91
N GLU A 71 -3.09 -3.94 2.87
CA GLU A 71 -3.99 -2.88 3.35
C GLU A 71 -4.48 -3.14 4.79
N ILE A 72 -3.56 -3.49 5.69
CA ILE A 72 -3.88 -3.88 7.08
C ILE A 72 -4.75 -2.86 7.81
N GLN A 73 -4.71 -1.57 7.42
CA GLN A 73 -5.58 -0.54 7.98
C GLN A 73 -7.07 -0.71 7.62
N ASP A 74 -7.40 -1.54 6.62
CA ASP A 74 -8.80 -1.78 6.21
C ASP A 74 -9.47 -2.87 7.06
N LEU A 75 -8.69 -3.60 7.86
CA LEU A 75 -9.26 -4.51 8.84
C LEU A 75 -10.00 -3.75 9.93
N ASP A 76 -11.12 -4.32 10.37
CA ASP A 76 -11.88 -3.80 11.49
C ASP A 76 -11.12 -3.94 12.82
N HIS A 77 -11.57 -3.20 13.82
CA HIS A 77 -10.94 -3.17 15.13
C HIS A 77 -10.93 -4.57 15.79
N GLU A 78 -11.98 -5.35 15.64
CA GLU A 78 -12.14 -6.67 16.26
C GLU A 78 -11.13 -7.67 15.66
N MET A 79 -11.01 -7.71 14.33
CA MET A 79 -10.04 -8.58 13.66
C MET A 79 -8.60 -8.19 14.01
N LEU A 80 -8.29 -6.91 14.02
CA LEU A 80 -6.98 -6.42 14.45
C LEU A 80 -6.69 -6.80 15.91
N ASP A 81 -7.65 -6.65 16.83
CA ASP A 81 -7.50 -7.05 18.23
C ASP A 81 -7.20 -8.54 18.38
N ILE A 82 -7.93 -9.39 17.65
CA ILE A 82 -7.72 -10.83 17.59
C ILE A 82 -6.30 -11.16 17.12
N LEU A 83 -5.85 -10.60 16.01
CA LEU A 83 -4.54 -10.87 15.42
C LEU A 83 -3.40 -10.40 16.34
N LEU A 84 -3.50 -9.20 16.91
CA LEU A 84 -2.50 -8.65 17.83
C LEU A 84 -2.40 -9.45 19.12
N THR A 85 -3.53 -9.89 19.66
CA THR A 85 -3.58 -10.74 20.86
C THR A 85 -2.96 -12.11 20.56
N THR A 86 -3.29 -12.71 19.41
CA THR A 86 -2.71 -14.00 18.98
C THR A 86 -1.19 -13.90 18.79
N GLN A 87 -0.70 -12.82 18.15
CA GLN A 87 0.74 -12.60 17.98
C GLN A 87 1.46 -12.44 19.32
N HIS A 88 0.86 -11.71 20.26
CA HIS A 88 1.43 -11.51 21.59
C HIS A 88 1.49 -12.84 22.38
N GLU A 89 0.42 -13.61 22.36
CA GLU A 89 0.34 -14.92 23.02
C GLU A 89 1.30 -15.94 22.40
N ALA A 90 1.43 -15.93 21.08
CA ALA A 90 2.41 -16.77 20.38
C ALA A 90 3.83 -16.44 20.82
N GLY A 91 4.17 -15.16 20.96
CA GLY A 91 5.47 -14.72 21.47
C GLY A 91 5.73 -15.16 22.90
N GLN A 92 4.74 -15.08 23.80
CA GLN A 92 4.86 -15.56 25.19
C GLN A 92 5.08 -17.07 25.28
N LYS A 93 4.50 -17.82 24.33
CA LYS A 93 4.62 -19.29 24.25
C LYS A 93 5.77 -19.75 23.35
N GLU A 94 6.58 -18.80 22.86
CA GLU A 94 7.69 -19.08 21.92
C GLU A 94 7.26 -19.91 20.70
N LEU A 95 6.05 -19.63 20.18
CA LEU A 95 5.53 -20.29 18.99
C LEU A 95 5.96 -19.55 17.73
N PRO A 96 6.32 -20.27 16.65
CA PRO A 96 6.73 -19.68 15.39
C PRO A 96 5.51 -19.16 14.60
N PHE A 97 4.95 -18.05 15.03
CA PHE A 97 3.81 -17.37 14.43
C PHE A 97 4.17 -15.92 14.15
N TYR A 98 3.95 -15.45 12.92
CA TYR A 98 4.40 -14.17 12.45
C TYR A 98 3.32 -13.49 11.61
N ILE A 99 3.16 -12.17 11.80
CA ILE A 99 2.28 -11.33 10.98
C ILE A 99 3.14 -10.36 10.16
N PHE A 100 2.87 -10.31 8.86
CA PHE A 100 3.47 -9.37 7.92
C PHE A 100 2.35 -8.49 7.36
N GLY A 101 2.33 -7.22 7.74
CA GLY A 101 1.33 -6.26 7.29
C GLY A 101 1.92 -5.25 6.32
N ALA A 102 1.26 -5.00 5.21
CA ALA A 102 1.49 -3.84 4.36
C ALA A 102 0.32 -2.87 4.48
N GLY A 103 0.57 -1.57 4.39
CA GLY A 103 -0.48 -0.56 4.48
C GLY A 103 0.04 0.87 4.47
N LEU A 104 -0.85 1.80 4.70
CA LEU A 104 -0.56 3.24 4.71
C LEU A 104 0.36 3.64 5.87
N PRO A 105 1.07 4.77 5.78
CA PRO A 105 1.91 5.30 6.87
C PRO A 105 1.18 5.53 8.20
N SER A 106 -0.16 5.52 8.22
CA SER A 106 -1.00 5.63 9.41
C SER A 106 -1.13 4.32 10.21
N VAL A 107 -0.67 3.18 9.67
CA VAL A 107 -0.78 1.85 10.31
C VAL A 107 -0.21 1.82 11.73
N PRO A 108 1.00 2.33 12.01
CA PRO A 108 1.55 2.31 13.37
C PRO A 108 0.62 3.00 14.40
N THR A 109 0.06 4.14 14.03
CA THR A 109 -0.88 4.89 14.87
C THR A 109 -2.16 4.09 15.12
N LYS A 110 -2.78 3.57 14.04
CA LYS A 110 -4.01 2.77 14.14
C LYS A 110 -3.82 1.52 15.01
N LEU A 111 -2.73 0.79 14.85
CA LEU A 111 -2.44 -0.38 15.66
C LEU A 111 -2.17 -0.01 17.13
N GLY A 112 -1.50 1.12 17.39
CA GLY A 112 -1.23 1.64 18.73
C GLY A 112 -2.50 2.05 19.49
N GLU A 113 -3.53 2.51 18.78
CA GLU A 113 -4.86 2.81 19.36
C GLU A 113 -5.58 1.55 19.85
N ILE A 114 -5.31 0.39 19.24
CA ILE A 114 -5.93 -0.89 19.62
C ILE A 114 -5.23 -1.50 20.83
N LYS A 115 -3.91 -1.59 20.80
CA LYS A 115 -3.10 -2.16 21.88
C LYS A 115 -1.82 -1.35 22.10
N THR A 116 -1.60 -0.90 23.31
CA THR A 116 -0.44 -0.09 23.69
C THR A 116 0.91 -0.83 23.58
N TYR A 117 0.91 -2.17 23.54
CA TYR A 117 2.13 -2.98 23.44
C TYR A 117 2.55 -3.28 21.99
N VAL A 118 1.81 -2.83 21.00
CA VAL A 118 2.06 -3.12 19.57
C VAL A 118 3.45 -2.64 19.12
N GLU A 119 3.94 -1.53 19.65
CA GLU A 119 5.27 -1.01 19.35
C GLU A 119 6.40 -2.02 19.62
N ARG A 120 6.16 -2.98 20.51
CA ARG A 120 7.11 -4.06 20.87
C ARG A 120 6.89 -5.33 20.04
N LEU A 121 5.76 -5.45 19.35
CA LEU A 121 5.42 -6.64 18.54
C LEU A 121 5.87 -6.51 17.09
N PHE A 122 5.96 -5.28 16.56
CA PHE A 122 6.23 -5.03 15.16
C PHE A 122 7.48 -4.19 14.95
N SER A 123 8.22 -4.53 13.90
CA SER A 123 9.21 -3.66 13.30
C SER A 123 8.58 -2.98 12.08
N TYR A 124 8.65 -1.65 12.01
CA TYR A 124 8.09 -0.88 10.92
C TYR A 124 9.20 -0.53 9.92
N HIS A 125 8.98 -0.85 8.66
CA HIS A 125 9.90 -0.59 7.57
C HIS A 125 9.20 0.31 6.54
N PRO A 126 9.54 1.61 6.48
CA PRO A 126 8.97 2.49 5.47
C PRO A 126 9.44 2.05 4.08
N LEU A 127 8.49 1.94 3.14
CA LEU A 127 8.77 1.71 1.73
C LEU A 127 8.78 3.07 1.03
N GLU A 128 9.96 3.51 0.66
CA GLU A 128 10.18 4.77 -0.03
C GLU A 128 10.18 4.57 -1.55
N ARG A 129 10.24 5.68 -2.28
CA ARG A 129 10.45 5.65 -3.74
C ARG A 129 11.82 5.03 -4.04
N LEU A 130 11.93 4.37 -5.18
CA LEU A 130 13.20 3.89 -5.69
C LEU A 130 14.10 5.08 -6.03
N ASN A 131 15.39 4.97 -5.72
CA ASN A 131 16.37 5.92 -6.22
C ASN A 131 16.62 5.71 -7.73
N ASP A 132 17.35 6.61 -8.38
CA ASP A 132 17.57 6.57 -9.82
C ASP A 132 18.21 5.26 -10.29
N ASP A 133 19.19 4.71 -9.56
CA ASP A 133 19.87 3.47 -9.93
C ASP A 133 18.91 2.28 -9.83
N GLN A 134 18.11 2.21 -8.76
CA GLN A 134 17.08 1.19 -8.59
C GLN A 134 15.98 1.30 -9.66
N THR A 135 15.59 2.54 -10.00
CA THR A 135 14.60 2.82 -11.05
C THR A 135 15.13 2.38 -12.43
N ARG A 136 16.42 2.66 -12.74
CA ARG A 136 17.07 2.16 -13.96
C ARG A 136 17.01 0.64 -14.06
N LEU A 137 17.35 -0.06 -12.99
CA LEU A 137 17.28 -1.52 -12.95
C LEU A 137 15.85 -2.04 -13.09
N ALA A 138 14.87 -1.36 -12.44
CA ALA A 138 13.46 -1.74 -12.53
C ALA A 138 12.90 -1.65 -13.96
N TYR A 139 13.45 -0.80 -14.82
CA TYR A 139 13.14 -0.76 -16.25
C TYR A 139 14.00 -1.74 -17.06
N ALA A 140 15.33 -1.67 -16.90
CA ALA A 140 16.27 -2.39 -17.77
C ALA A 140 16.16 -3.92 -17.64
N ASP A 141 16.02 -4.44 -16.42
CA ASP A 141 15.97 -5.88 -16.17
C ASP A 141 14.79 -6.59 -16.82
N PRO A 142 13.53 -6.13 -16.69
CA PRO A 142 12.39 -6.74 -17.37
C PRO A 142 12.51 -6.67 -18.91
N ILE A 143 12.97 -5.53 -19.43
CA ILE A 143 13.18 -5.34 -20.88
C ILE A 143 14.17 -6.37 -21.40
N ALA A 144 15.34 -6.50 -20.77
CA ALA A 144 16.38 -7.46 -21.16
C ALA A 144 15.90 -8.92 -21.01
N LYS A 145 15.19 -9.26 -19.93
CA LYS A 145 14.62 -10.60 -19.71
C LYS A 145 13.62 -11.01 -20.78
N ASN A 146 12.94 -10.06 -21.39
CA ASN A 146 12.01 -10.29 -22.49
C ASN A 146 12.67 -10.13 -23.88
N GLY A 147 13.99 -10.08 -23.95
CA GLY A 147 14.75 -10.01 -25.20
C GLY A 147 14.76 -8.65 -25.89
N GLY A 148 14.34 -7.59 -25.18
CA GLY A 148 14.35 -6.23 -25.67
C GLY A 148 15.60 -5.44 -25.29
N SER A 149 15.63 -4.19 -25.74
CA SER A 149 16.67 -3.21 -25.42
C SER A 149 16.06 -1.81 -25.23
N ILE A 150 16.78 -0.94 -24.55
CA ILE A 150 16.39 0.46 -24.37
C ILE A 150 17.59 1.37 -24.53
N THR A 151 17.44 2.50 -25.22
CA THR A 151 18.51 3.47 -25.36
C THR A 151 18.76 4.25 -24.06
N GLN A 152 19.95 4.81 -23.87
CA GLN A 152 20.33 5.48 -22.64
C GLN A 152 19.49 6.73 -22.36
N ASP A 153 19.16 7.49 -23.40
CA ASP A 153 18.31 8.68 -23.34
C ASP A 153 16.85 8.31 -23.02
N ALA A 154 16.32 7.25 -23.63
CA ALA A 154 15.00 6.69 -23.31
C ALA A 154 14.91 6.26 -21.84
N LEU A 155 15.92 5.55 -21.35
CA LEU A 155 15.98 5.10 -19.97
C LEU A 155 16.05 6.29 -18.98
N ALA A 156 16.86 7.30 -19.31
CA ALA A 156 16.97 8.50 -18.49
C ALA A 156 15.62 9.27 -18.40
N GLU A 157 14.90 9.35 -19.51
CA GLU A 157 13.58 9.98 -19.53
C GLU A 157 12.53 9.20 -18.72
N LEU A 158 12.51 7.86 -18.80
CA LEU A 158 11.63 7.04 -17.96
C LEU A 158 11.92 7.20 -16.47
N VAL A 159 13.20 7.27 -16.08
CA VAL A 159 13.62 7.49 -14.69
C VAL A 159 13.12 8.84 -14.20
N ASP A 160 13.33 9.90 -14.99
CA ASP A 160 12.87 11.25 -14.66
C ASP A 160 11.35 11.30 -14.50
N GLN A 161 10.59 10.78 -15.46
CA GLN A 161 9.14 10.85 -15.48
C GLN A 161 8.45 10.04 -14.37
N SER A 162 9.05 8.90 -13.98
CA SER A 162 8.48 8.05 -12.93
C SER A 162 8.77 8.53 -11.51
N HIS A 163 9.76 9.41 -11.32
CA HIS A 163 10.19 9.90 -10.01
C HIS A 163 10.43 8.78 -8.98
N GLY A 164 10.87 7.58 -9.44
CA GLY A 164 11.06 6.41 -8.60
C GLY A 164 9.78 5.79 -8.02
N TYR A 165 8.60 6.23 -8.44
CA TYR A 165 7.34 5.68 -7.92
C TYR A 165 6.98 4.37 -8.64
N PRO A 166 6.90 3.21 -7.91
CA PRO A 166 6.77 1.89 -8.54
C PRO A 166 5.59 1.76 -9.50
N TYR A 167 4.45 2.36 -9.17
CA TYR A 167 3.27 2.32 -10.05
C TYR A 167 3.51 3.04 -11.38
N PHE A 168 4.21 4.19 -11.36
CA PHE A 168 4.55 4.93 -12.58
C PHE A 168 5.61 4.19 -13.39
N ILE A 169 6.56 3.52 -12.71
CA ILE A 169 7.55 2.68 -13.37
C ILE A 169 6.85 1.58 -14.18
N GLN A 170 5.89 0.90 -13.59
CA GLN A 170 5.11 -0.13 -14.28
C GLN A 170 4.28 0.46 -15.43
N GLN A 171 3.59 1.57 -15.19
CA GLN A 171 2.74 2.20 -16.19
C GLN A 171 3.55 2.65 -17.40
N PHE A 172 4.56 3.51 -17.19
CA PHE A 172 5.35 4.08 -18.29
C PHE A 172 6.22 3.03 -18.97
N GLY A 173 6.73 2.03 -18.21
CA GLY A 173 7.48 0.91 -18.78
C GLY A 173 6.64 0.07 -19.72
N ARG A 174 5.39 -0.26 -19.34
CA ARG A 174 4.44 -0.98 -20.20
C ARG A 174 4.13 -0.16 -21.45
N ASP A 175 3.76 1.10 -21.29
CA ASP A 175 3.33 1.92 -22.41
C ASP A 175 4.48 2.20 -23.41
N ALA A 176 5.71 2.40 -22.92
CA ALA A 176 6.88 2.51 -23.76
C ALA A 176 7.20 1.20 -24.50
N TRP A 177 7.03 0.05 -23.84
CA TRP A 177 7.19 -1.26 -24.45
C TRP A 177 6.17 -1.50 -25.57
N ASP A 178 4.92 -1.13 -25.34
CA ASP A 178 3.82 -1.29 -26.31
C ASP A 178 3.99 -0.36 -27.54
N CYS A 179 4.67 0.77 -27.38
CA CYS A 179 5.01 1.67 -28.48
C CYS A 179 6.23 1.17 -29.30
N ALA A 180 7.10 0.36 -28.70
CA ALA A 180 8.38 -0.02 -29.27
C ALA A 180 8.25 -1.05 -30.41
N SER A 181 9.11 -0.91 -31.41
CA SER A 181 9.23 -1.89 -32.50
C SER A 181 10.16 -3.03 -32.10
N ALA A 182 9.65 -4.29 -32.12
CA ALA A 182 10.40 -5.50 -31.79
C ALA A 182 11.14 -5.44 -30.43
N GLY A 183 10.57 -4.75 -29.45
CA GLY A 183 11.14 -4.63 -28.10
C GLY A 183 12.36 -3.70 -27.98
N ASN A 184 12.68 -2.93 -29.03
CA ASN A 184 13.77 -1.93 -28.99
C ASN A 184 13.19 -0.55 -28.68
N ILE A 185 13.27 -0.12 -27.43
CA ILE A 185 12.67 1.11 -26.94
C ILE A 185 13.60 2.29 -27.22
N THR A 186 13.11 3.23 -28.00
CA THR A 186 13.77 4.50 -28.31
C THR A 186 13.19 5.66 -27.49
N GLN A 187 13.84 6.81 -27.54
CA GLN A 187 13.35 8.02 -26.88
C GLN A 187 11.98 8.46 -27.41
N ASP A 188 11.73 8.29 -28.70
CA ASP A 188 10.41 8.65 -29.28
C ASP A 188 9.30 7.71 -28.79
N ASP A 189 9.59 6.40 -28.62
CA ASP A 189 8.64 5.44 -28.03
C ASP A 189 8.30 5.81 -26.58
N VAL A 190 9.31 6.23 -25.80
CA VAL A 190 9.12 6.70 -24.42
C VAL A 190 8.26 7.97 -24.37
N ARG A 191 8.51 8.94 -25.23
CA ARG A 191 7.70 10.17 -25.25
C ARG A 191 6.22 9.89 -25.51
N VAL A 192 5.96 9.00 -26.48
CA VAL A 192 4.58 8.59 -26.78
C VAL A 192 4.01 7.79 -25.59
N GLY A 193 4.72 6.78 -25.12
CA GLY A 193 4.29 5.93 -24.01
C GLY A 193 4.02 6.71 -22.72
N VAL A 194 4.91 7.63 -22.34
CA VAL A 194 4.71 8.51 -21.17
C VAL A 194 3.49 9.41 -21.33
N THR A 195 3.25 9.94 -22.53
CA THR A 195 2.04 10.75 -22.79
C THR A 195 0.77 9.93 -22.60
N LEU A 196 0.71 8.72 -23.15
CA LEU A 196 -0.42 7.80 -22.98
C LEU A 196 -0.59 7.38 -21.51
N GLY A 197 0.51 7.07 -20.85
CA GLY A 197 0.52 6.70 -19.42
C GLY A 197 -0.03 7.82 -18.53
N TRP A 198 0.35 9.08 -18.77
CA TRP A 198 -0.22 10.22 -18.06
C TRP A 198 -1.71 10.39 -18.31
N GLU A 199 -2.19 10.17 -19.54
CA GLU A 199 -3.63 10.20 -19.83
C GLU A 199 -4.39 9.11 -19.09
N GLU A 200 -3.86 7.89 -19.03
CA GLU A 200 -4.47 6.78 -18.29
C GLU A 200 -4.48 7.05 -16.79
N LEU A 201 -3.36 7.53 -16.23
CA LEU A 201 -3.27 7.94 -14.82
C LEU A 201 -4.29 9.03 -14.48
N ASN A 202 -4.44 10.03 -15.35
CA ASN A 202 -5.41 11.11 -15.13
C ASN A 202 -6.85 10.59 -15.11
N ARG A 203 -7.23 9.71 -16.05
CA ARG A 203 -8.60 9.17 -16.16
C ARG A 203 -8.94 8.15 -15.06
N GLY A 204 -8.03 7.25 -14.75
CA GLY A 204 -8.28 6.15 -13.80
C GLY A 204 -7.84 6.48 -12.39
N PHE A 205 -6.57 6.82 -12.22
CA PHE A 205 -5.90 6.84 -10.94
C PHE A 205 -6.16 8.12 -10.12
N TYR A 206 -5.95 9.30 -10.73
CA TYR A 206 -6.16 10.57 -10.03
C TYR A 206 -7.64 10.95 -9.94
N MET A 207 -8.39 10.78 -11.02
CA MET A 207 -9.81 11.12 -11.06
C MET A 207 -10.61 10.30 -10.04
N THR A 208 -10.28 9.03 -9.85
CA THR A 208 -10.94 8.18 -8.86
C THR A 208 -10.74 8.72 -7.44
N ARG A 209 -9.52 9.16 -7.09
CA ARG A 209 -9.23 9.76 -5.79
C ARG A 209 -9.91 11.11 -5.61
N TRP A 210 -9.89 11.94 -6.64
CA TRP A 210 -10.57 13.22 -6.66
C TRP A 210 -12.08 13.10 -6.44
N ASN A 211 -12.72 12.11 -7.08
CA ASN A 211 -14.15 11.89 -6.99
C ASN A 211 -14.60 11.30 -5.64
N ARG A 212 -13.70 10.67 -4.88
CA ARG A 212 -13.97 10.23 -3.51
C ARG A 212 -14.02 11.39 -2.49
N ALA A 213 -13.46 12.54 -2.84
CA ALA A 213 -13.47 13.70 -1.99
C ALA A 213 -14.79 14.47 -2.11
N THR A 214 -15.34 14.91 -0.98
CA THR A 214 -16.47 15.85 -0.94
C THR A 214 -16.04 17.23 -1.44
N GLU A 215 -16.98 18.10 -1.79
CA GLU A 215 -16.64 19.46 -2.26
C GLU A 215 -15.81 20.24 -1.24
N SER A 216 -16.11 20.10 0.04
CA SER A 216 -15.34 20.76 1.10
C SER A 216 -13.93 20.19 1.26
N GLU A 217 -13.74 18.91 0.98
CA GLU A 217 -12.43 18.25 0.95
C GLU A 217 -11.66 18.64 -0.32
N LYS A 218 -12.31 18.75 -1.46
CA LYS A 218 -11.69 19.24 -2.70
C LYS A 218 -11.08 20.63 -2.53
N HIS A 219 -11.79 21.56 -1.86
CA HIS A 219 -11.22 22.86 -1.53
C HIS A 219 -9.95 22.75 -0.65
N TYR A 220 -9.92 21.78 0.28
CA TYR A 220 -8.74 21.52 1.10
C TYR A 220 -7.57 20.96 0.26
N LEU A 221 -7.86 20.03 -0.67
CA LEU A 221 -6.87 19.48 -1.60
C LEU A 221 -6.32 20.54 -2.57
N VAL A 222 -7.16 21.46 -3.07
CA VAL A 222 -6.71 22.59 -3.89
C VAL A 222 -5.73 23.48 -3.14
N ALA A 223 -6.05 23.82 -1.87
CA ALA A 223 -5.15 24.64 -1.05
C ALA A 223 -3.77 23.98 -0.84
N ILE A 224 -3.73 22.65 -0.67
CA ILE A 224 -2.48 21.88 -0.59
C ILE A 224 -1.74 21.92 -1.92
N ALA A 225 -2.43 21.65 -3.04
CA ALA A 225 -1.84 21.64 -4.37
C ALA A 225 -1.22 22.99 -4.77
N ASP A 226 -1.86 24.08 -4.36
CA ASP A 226 -1.33 25.44 -4.56
C ASP A 226 -0.04 25.66 -3.78
N LEU A 227 -0.02 25.30 -2.50
CA LEU A 227 1.16 25.45 -1.65
C LEU A 227 2.34 24.58 -2.11
N MET A 228 2.09 23.33 -2.49
CA MET A 228 3.12 22.43 -3.01
C MET A 228 3.81 22.93 -4.27
N SER A 229 3.18 23.79 -5.03
CA SER A 229 3.81 24.41 -6.21
C SER A 229 4.61 25.66 -5.91
N GLU A 230 4.40 26.25 -4.74
CA GLU A 230 5.10 27.43 -4.25
C GLU A 230 6.33 27.06 -3.42
N GLU A 231 6.34 25.84 -2.85
CA GLU A 231 7.44 25.32 -2.02
C GLU A 231 8.24 24.22 -2.74
N GLU A 232 9.54 24.19 -2.51
CA GLU A 232 10.37 23.03 -2.86
C GLU A 232 10.17 21.94 -1.80
N GLY A 233 9.43 20.89 -2.15
CA GLY A 233 9.26 19.74 -1.25
C GLY A 233 8.00 18.93 -1.49
N ASP A 234 7.98 17.70 -0.95
CA ASP A 234 6.89 16.74 -1.10
C ASP A 234 5.75 16.92 -0.05
N SER A 235 5.81 17.93 0.82
CA SER A 235 4.82 18.15 1.87
C SER A 235 4.72 19.61 2.28
N VAL A 236 3.57 20.03 2.78
CA VAL A 236 3.30 21.40 3.23
C VAL A 236 2.91 21.47 4.70
N PRO A 237 3.21 22.59 5.41
CA PRO A 237 2.75 22.79 6.79
C PRO A 237 1.22 22.89 6.87
N VAL A 238 0.61 22.19 7.81
CA VAL A 238 -0.86 22.27 8.04
C VAL A 238 -1.29 23.69 8.42
N SER A 239 -0.43 24.46 9.09
CA SER A 239 -0.68 25.87 9.43
C SER A 239 -0.84 26.75 8.19
N GLU A 240 -0.05 26.49 7.15
CA GLU A 240 -0.13 27.26 5.90
C GLU A 240 -1.39 26.93 5.10
N VAL A 241 -1.78 25.65 5.07
CA VAL A 241 -3.08 25.25 4.51
C VAL A 241 -4.23 25.99 5.21
N SER A 242 -4.17 26.09 6.54
CA SER A 242 -5.17 26.79 7.33
C SER A 242 -5.20 28.30 7.01
N SER A 243 -4.03 28.90 6.87
CA SER A 243 -3.88 30.31 6.50
C SER A 243 -4.43 30.58 5.09
N ARG A 244 -4.10 29.73 4.13
CA ARG A 244 -4.60 29.80 2.74
C ARG A 244 -6.13 29.71 2.69
N MET A 245 -6.71 28.83 3.49
CA MET A 245 -8.17 28.66 3.58
C MET A 245 -8.87 29.70 4.48
N LYS A 246 -8.13 30.62 5.10
CA LYS A 246 -8.65 31.61 6.06
C LYS A 246 -9.47 30.94 7.17
N SER A 247 -9.03 29.79 7.65
CA SER A 247 -9.72 28.95 8.63
C SER A 247 -8.74 28.54 9.72
N ILE A 248 -9.23 28.30 10.93
CA ILE A 248 -8.41 27.79 12.03
C ILE A 248 -8.09 26.30 11.82
N THR A 249 -6.88 25.88 12.17
CA THR A 249 -6.38 24.51 11.98
C THR A 249 -7.33 23.44 12.57
N THR A 250 -7.91 23.70 13.72
CA THR A 250 -8.84 22.78 14.40
C THR A 250 -10.14 22.56 13.62
N SER A 251 -10.65 23.57 12.90
CA SER A 251 -11.86 23.44 12.08
C SER A 251 -11.64 22.60 10.82
N LEU A 252 -10.39 22.43 10.40
CA LEU A 252 -10.00 21.63 9.23
C LEU A 252 -9.56 20.21 9.60
N SER A 253 -9.45 19.88 10.90
CA SER A 253 -8.94 18.58 11.37
C SER A 253 -9.78 17.40 10.90
N ALA A 254 -11.11 17.53 10.92
CA ALA A 254 -12.01 16.47 10.46
C ALA A 254 -11.86 16.19 8.95
N ARG A 255 -11.71 17.24 8.12
CA ARG A 255 -11.47 17.08 6.68
C ARG A 255 -10.14 16.40 6.41
N ARG A 256 -9.09 16.81 7.13
CA ARG A 256 -7.76 16.21 7.04
C ARG A 256 -7.80 14.74 7.44
N ALA A 257 -8.44 14.39 8.56
CA ALA A 257 -8.57 13.02 9.02
C ALA A 257 -9.30 12.14 8.00
N SER A 258 -10.43 12.61 7.47
CA SER A 258 -11.17 11.90 6.42
C SER A 258 -10.36 11.68 5.15
N LEU A 259 -9.57 12.66 4.71
CA LEU A 259 -8.71 12.52 3.53
C LEU A 259 -7.52 11.56 3.76
N ILE A 260 -7.02 11.48 4.99
CA ILE A 260 -6.01 10.49 5.38
C ILE A 260 -6.64 9.09 5.40
N GLU A 261 -7.82 8.93 5.99
CA GLU A 261 -8.57 7.67 6.00
C GLU A 261 -8.89 7.18 4.58
N LYS A 262 -9.26 8.09 3.68
CA LYS A 262 -9.47 7.79 2.24
C LYS A 262 -8.16 7.49 1.47
N GLY A 263 -7.00 7.54 2.10
CA GLY A 263 -5.71 7.30 1.46
C GLY A 263 -5.31 8.33 0.41
N VAL A 264 -5.88 9.54 0.44
CA VAL A 264 -5.52 10.64 -0.48
C VAL A 264 -4.34 11.44 0.05
N LEU A 265 -4.30 11.64 1.36
CA LEU A 265 -3.26 12.36 2.07
C LEU A 265 -2.59 11.47 3.12
N TYR A 266 -1.38 11.85 3.53
CA TYR A 266 -0.73 11.28 4.70
C TYR A 266 0.07 12.37 5.44
N SER A 267 0.45 12.09 6.67
CA SER A 267 1.27 13.00 7.48
C SER A 267 2.70 12.46 7.55
N PRO A 268 3.65 12.99 6.77
CA PRO A 268 5.05 12.53 6.77
C PRO A 268 5.79 12.90 8.05
N ALA A 269 5.36 13.97 8.72
CA ALA A 269 5.91 14.45 9.98
C ALA A 269 4.84 15.23 10.75
N TYR A 270 5.11 15.48 12.05
CA TYR A 270 4.23 16.29 12.87
C TYR A 270 3.98 17.68 12.25
N GLY A 271 2.71 18.04 12.09
CA GLY A 271 2.30 19.34 11.54
C GLY A 271 2.47 19.49 10.02
N ARG A 272 2.85 18.42 9.30
CA ARG A 272 2.97 18.42 7.83
C ARG A 272 1.96 17.48 7.19
N ILE A 273 1.58 17.78 5.95
CA ILE A 273 0.65 17.00 5.14
C ILE A 273 1.19 16.87 3.71
N ALA A 274 0.96 15.72 3.09
CA ALA A 274 1.39 15.41 1.72
C ALA A 274 0.35 14.55 1.01
N PHE A 275 0.39 14.56 -0.33
CA PHE A 275 -0.36 13.58 -1.13
C PHE A 275 0.33 12.21 -1.06
N THR A 276 -0.47 11.15 -0.95
CA THR A 276 0.03 9.76 -1.00
C THR A 276 0.63 9.41 -2.36
N VAL A 277 0.22 10.13 -3.40
CA VAL A 277 0.60 9.87 -4.78
C VAL A 277 1.29 11.09 -5.39
N PRO A 278 2.47 10.92 -6.01
CA PRO A 278 3.14 11.99 -6.74
C PRO A 278 2.27 12.52 -7.88
N GLY A 279 2.39 13.83 -8.17
CA GLY A 279 1.68 14.46 -9.30
C GLY A 279 0.20 14.74 -9.08
N MET A 280 -0.37 14.39 -7.90
CA MET A 280 -1.76 14.71 -7.57
C MET A 280 -2.00 16.23 -7.52
N ASP A 281 -1.03 17.01 -7.07
CA ASP A 281 -1.02 18.47 -7.10
C ASP A 281 -1.19 19.02 -8.51
N ARG A 282 -0.43 18.51 -9.47
CA ARG A 282 -0.50 18.90 -10.89
C ARG A 282 -1.85 18.53 -11.52
N PHE A 283 -2.36 17.32 -11.17
CA PHE A 283 -3.68 16.88 -11.61
C PHE A 283 -4.78 17.81 -11.08
N ILE A 284 -4.79 18.11 -9.77
CA ILE A 284 -5.79 18.96 -9.14
C ILE A 284 -5.83 20.36 -9.79
N LYS A 285 -4.66 20.97 -10.01
CA LYS A 285 -4.59 22.28 -10.67
C LYS A 285 -5.20 22.31 -12.06
N ARG A 286 -5.05 21.24 -12.83
CA ARG A 286 -5.67 21.12 -14.16
C ARG A 286 -7.17 20.85 -14.09
N SER A 287 -7.63 20.16 -13.05
CA SER A 287 -9.03 19.76 -12.90
C SER A 287 -9.90 20.79 -12.17
N ALA A 288 -9.28 21.75 -11.46
CA ALA A 288 -9.95 22.81 -10.72
C ALA A 288 -10.11 24.13 -11.52
N GLN A 289 -9.55 24.19 -12.75
CA GLN A 289 -9.77 25.24 -13.73
C GLN A 289 -11.00 24.92 -14.57
#